data_00106f54354ca1badcc63584c2988bdb
#
_entry.id   00106f54354ca1badcc63584c2988bdb
#
_cell.length_a   1.000
_cell.length_b   1.000
_cell.length_c   1.000
_cell.angle_alpha   90.00
_cell.angle_beta   90.00
_cell.angle_gamma   90.00
#
_symmetry.space_group_name_H-M   'P 1'
#
loop_
_entity.id
_entity.type
_entity.pdbx_description
1 polymer ?
#
loop_
_entity_poly.entity_id
_entity_poly.type
_entity_poly.pdbx_seq_one_letter_code
_entity_poly.pdbx_strand_id
1 'polypeptide(L)'
;MITATDLEVRAGARTLLLAEGPALRVQPGDRIGLVGRNGAGKTTTLRILAGEGDPYAGTITRTSEIGYLPQDPREGDLEVLARDRVLSARGLDTLLSDLEKQQALMAEVVDDAARDKAIRRYGQLEERFAALGGYAAESEAGRICASLGLPDRVLTQPLRTLSGGQRRRVELARILFAAADASGSGAGSAPTLLLDEPTNHLDADSIGWLRDFLKVYSGGLVIISHDVGLLAD
;
A
#
# COMPACT_ATOMS: atom_id res chain seq x y z
N MET A 1 11.01 -0.40 -11.00
CA MET A 1 12.43 -0.75 -10.82
C MET A 1 13.10 0.32 -9.97
N ILE A 2 13.96 -0.07 -9.05
CA ILE A 2 14.82 0.83 -8.27
C ILE A 2 16.28 0.54 -8.65
N THR A 3 17.07 1.58 -8.84
CA THR A 3 18.52 1.47 -9.02
C THR A 3 19.21 2.48 -8.10
N ALA A 4 20.13 2.01 -7.27
CA ALA A 4 20.96 2.84 -6.40
C ALA A 4 22.44 2.68 -6.78
N THR A 5 23.17 3.79 -6.91
CA THR A 5 24.56 3.83 -7.29
C THR A 5 25.33 4.67 -6.29
N ASP A 6 26.49 4.20 -5.87
CA ASP A 6 27.40 4.84 -4.89
C ASP A 6 26.69 5.22 -3.58
N LEU A 7 25.81 4.32 -3.12
CA LEU A 7 24.88 4.60 -2.03
C LEU A 7 25.59 4.69 -0.68
N GLU A 8 25.48 5.82 -0.03
CA GLU A 8 25.86 6.01 1.35
C GLU A 8 24.67 6.41 2.21
N VAL A 9 24.39 5.63 3.25
CA VAL A 9 23.34 5.88 4.24
C VAL A 9 23.98 6.16 5.58
N ARG A 10 23.56 7.26 6.24
CA ARG A 10 24.06 7.65 7.57
C ARG A 10 22.93 7.86 8.57
N ALA A 11 23.24 7.71 9.83
CA ALA A 11 22.45 8.18 10.96
C ALA A 11 23.32 9.16 11.77
N GLY A 12 23.08 10.46 11.59
CA GLY A 12 23.97 11.49 12.10
C GLY A 12 25.39 11.34 11.56
N ALA A 13 26.39 11.25 12.41
CA ALA A 13 27.79 11.07 12.02
C ALA A 13 28.17 9.60 11.69
N ARG A 14 27.27 8.63 11.96
CA ARG A 14 27.57 7.20 11.78
C ARG A 14 27.16 6.73 10.39
N THR A 15 28.11 6.20 9.62
CA THR A 15 27.82 5.49 8.37
C THR A 15 27.17 4.15 8.70
N LEU A 16 25.98 3.88 8.12
CA LEU A 16 25.20 2.66 8.27
C LEU A 16 25.42 1.71 7.10
N LEU A 17 25.47 2.27 5.88
CA LEU A 17 25.72 1.54 4.65
C LEU A 17 26.62 2.39 3.76
N LEU A 18 27.64 1.77 3.21
CA LEU A 18 28.48 2.32 2.16
C LEU A 18 28.62 1.24 1.08
N ALA A 19 28.18 1.55 -0.13
CA ALA A 19 28.24 0.63 -1.25
C ALA A 19 28.63 1.39 -2.53
N GLU A 20 29.79 1.08 -3.06
CA GLU A 20 30.37 1.70 -4.25
C GLU A 20 29.84 1.02 -5.52
N GLY A 21 29.73 1.78 -6.61
CA GLY A 21 29.26 1.33 -7.91
C GLY A 21 27.75 1.06 -7.94
N PRO A 22 27.25 0.12 -8.76
CA PRO A 22 25.84 -0.27 -8.79
C PRO A 22 25.47 -1.06 -7.54
N ALA A 23 25.20 -0.33 -6.45
CA ALA A 23 25.03 -0.87 -5.10
C ALA A 23 23.79 -1.76 -4.93
N LEU A 24 22.67 -1.38 -5.57
CA LEU A 24 21.42 -2.12 -5.50
C LEU A 24 20.62 -1.91 -6.78
N ARG A 25 20.10 -2.99 -7.33
CA ARG A 25 19.13 -2.98 -8.42
C ARG A 25 17.97 -3.90 -8.06
N VAL A 26 16.75 -3.38 -8.12
CA VAL A 26 15.52 -4.13 -7.88
C VAL A 26 14.66 -4.08 -9.14
N GLN A 27 14.53 -5.21 -9.79
CA GLN A 27 13.74 -5.39 -11.00
C GLN A 27 12.41 -6.11 -10.70
N PRO A 28 11.43 -6.08 -11.61
CA PRO A 28 10.28 -6.98 -11.52
C PRO A 28 10.74 -8.44 -11.39
N GLY A 29 10.15 -9.16 -10.45
CA GLY A 29 10.51 -10.53 -10.12
C GLY A 29 11.64 -10.70 -9.10
N ASP A 30 12.42 -9.66 -8.81
CA ASP A 30 13.47 -9.75 -7.78
C ASP A 30 12.87 -9.85 -6.38
N ARG A 31 13.52 -10.67 -5.53
CA ARG A 31 13.19 -10.88 -4.11
C ARG A 31 14.44 -10.61 -3.28
N ILE A 32 14.45 -9.53 -2.53
CA ILE A 32 15.61 -9.07 -1.78
C ILE A 32 15.26 -8.98 -0.30
N GLY A 33 15.91 -9.80 0.52
CA GLY A 33 15.86 -9.71 1.98
C GLY A 33 16.95 -8.79 2.52
N LEU A 34 16.59 -7.75 3.26
CA LEU A 34 17.54 -6.94 4.02
C LEU A 34 17.74 -7.53 5.40
N VAL A 35 18.89 -8.15 5.62
CA VAL A 35 19.23 -8.81 6.88
C VAL A 35 20.35 -8.06 7.61
N GLY A 36 20.36 -8.14 8.93
CA GLY A 36 21.38 -7.51 9.75
C GLY A 36 20.90 -7.24 11.18
N ARG A 37 21.83 -6.88 12.06
CA ARG A 37 21.53 -6.58 13.47
C ARG A 37 20.58 -5.37 13.60
N ASN A 38 19.91 -5.27 14.76
CA ASN A 38 19.15 -4.06 15.08
C ASN A 38 20.08 -2.83 15.11
N GLY A 39 19.61 -1.72 14.55
CA GLY A 39 20.42 -0.52 14.39
C GLY A 39 21.44 -0.54 13.24
N ALA A 40 21.45 -1.58 12.39
CA ALA A 40 22.32 -1.65 11.20
C ALA A 40 21.90 -0.72 10.05
N GLY A 41 20.74 -0.03 10.18
CA GLY A 41 20.27 0.91 9.17
C GLY A 41 19.29 0.32 8.16
N LYS A 42 18.77 -0.89 8.35
CA LYS A 42 17.83 -1.55 7.44
C LYS A 42 16.60 -0.67 7.13
N THR A 43 15.88 -0.24 8.17
CA THR A 43 14.71 0.65 8.05
C THR A 43 15.07 1.99 7.39
N THR A 44 16.22 2.58 7.76
CA THR A 44 16.70 3.84 7.16
C THR A 44 16.97 3.65 5.67
N THR A 45 17.63 2.57 5.28
CA THR A 45 17.89 2.25 3.87
C THR A 45 16.58 2.04 3.11
N LEU A 46 15.64 1.26 3.66
CA LEU A 46 14.34 1.00 3.03
C LEU A 46 13.56 2.30 2.83
N ARG A 47 13.56 3.20 3.82
CA ARG A 47 12.92 4.51 3.78
C ARG A 47 13.49 5.42 2.70
N ILE A 48 14.82 5.43 2.57
CA ILE A 48 15.52 6.18 1.51
C ILE A 48 15.20 5.58 0.13
N LEU A 49 15.16 4.25 -0.01
CA LEU A 49 14.74 3.58 -1.25
C LEU A 49 13.28 3.92 -1.61
N ALA A 50 12.41 4.10 -0.62
CA ALA A 50 11.03 4.52 -0.83
C ALA A 50 10.87 5.99 -1.29
N GLY A 51 11.90 6.82 -1.11
CA GLY A 51 11.84 8.25 -1.43
C GLY A 51 11.40 9.12 -0.24
N GLU A 52 11.40 8.56 0.96
CA GLU A 52 11.05 9.28 2.19
C GLU A 52 12.26 9.86 2.92
N GLY A 53 13.33 10.11 2.21
CA GLY A 53 14.57 10.73 2.66
C GLY A 53 15.61 10.65 1.57
N ASP A 54 16.68 11.42 1.76
CA ASP A 54 17.79 11.46 0.83
C ASP A 54 18.95 10.60 1.32
N PRO A 55 19.70 9.94 0.41
CA PRO A 55 20.97 9.32 0.76
C PRO A 55 21.98 10.39 1.15
N TYR A 56 22.95 10.06 1.99
CA TYR A 56 24.06 10.97 2.31
C TYR A 56 24.93 11.24 1.07
N ALA A 57 25.17 10.20 0.27
CA ALA A 57 25.82 10.28 -1.03
C ALA A 57 25.24 9.21 -1.95
N GLY A 58 25.46 9.38 -3.26
CA GLY A 58 24.97 8.49 -4.30
C GLY A 58 23.64 8.94 -4.89
N THR A 59 23.10 8.12 -5.79
CA THR A 59 21.86 8.42 -6.51
C THR A 59 20.91 7.24 -6.47
N ILE A 60 19.59 7.53 -6.40
CA ILE A 60 18.54 6.51 -6.46
C ILE A 60 17.54 6.92 -7.54
N THR A 61 17.38 6.05 -8.53
CA THR A 61 16.40 6.19 -9.60
C THR A 61 15.25 5.21 -9.39
N ARG A 62 14.02 5.70 -9.49
CA ARG A 62 12.78 4.93 -9.36
C ARG A 62 11.99 5.08 -10.65
N THR A 63 11.75 3.97 -11.35
CA THR A 63 11.03 3.95 -12.66
C THR A 63 9.68 3.25 -12.59
N SER A 64 9.29 2.72 -11.43
CA SER A 64 7.96 2.19 -11.13
C SER A 64 7.41 2.84 -9.89
N GLU A 65 6.11 2.71 -9.67
CA GLU A 65 5.49 3.04 -8.40
C GLU A 65 6.10 2.22 -7.25
N ILE A 66 6.06 2.79 -6.06
CA ILE A 66 6.60 2.19 -4.84
C ILE A 66 5.47 1.96 -3.85
N GLY A 67 5.26 0.70 -3.47
CA GLY A 67 4.42 0.34 -2.32
C GLY A 67 5.30 0.23 -1.08
N TYR A 68 5.29 1.23 -0.22
CA TYR A 68 6.11 1.23 0.99
C TYR A 68 5.28 1.05 2.25
N LEU A 69 5.63 0.02 3.05
CA LEU A 69 5.12 -0.21 4.39
C LEU A 69 6.22 0.14 5.40
N PRO A 70 6.12 1.28 6.10
CA PRO A 70 7.05 1.63 7.17
C PRO A 70 6.83 0.79 8.43
N GLN A 71 7.83 0.75 9.30
CA GLN A 71 7.71 0.10 10.61
C GLN A 71 6.57 0.69 11.44
N ASP A 72 6.45 2.03 11.47
CA ASP A 72 5.33 2.75 12.06
C ASP A 72 4.56 3.47 10.94
N PRO A 73 3.26 3.15 10.73
CA PRO A 73 2.44 3.87 9.77
C PRO A 73 2.36 5.35 10.16
N ARG A 74 2.63 6.23 9.21
CA ARG A 74 2.47 7.66 9.44
C ARG A 74 1.03 8.00 9.76
N GLU A 75 0.84 8.98 10.60
CA GLU A 75 -0.45 9.58 10.87
C GLU A 75 -0.92 10.31 9.60
N GLY A 76 -1.86 9.70 8.89
CA GLY A 76 -2.63 10.36 7.83
C GLY A 76 -3.91 10.97 8.42
N ASP A 77 -4.88 11.25 7.57
CA ASP A 77 -6.22 11.64 8.02
C ASP A 77 -6.86 10.46 8.79
N LEU A 78 -6.95 10.60 10.09
CA LEU A 78 -7.47 9.58 11.00
C LEU A 78 -9.00 9.50 11.01
N GLU A 79 -9.70 10.46 10.40
CA GLU A 79 -11.17 10.45 10.29
C GLU A 79 -11.66 9.58 9.12
N VAL A 80 -10.77 9.23 8.19
CA VAL A 80 -11.08 8.35 7.04
C VAL A 80 -11.43 6.95 7.53
N LEU A 81 -12.46 6.34 6.92
CA LEU A 81 -12.81 4.94 7.17
C LEU A 81 -11.71 3.99 6.68
N ALA A 82 -11.53 2.88 7.40
CA ALA A 82 -10.52 1.88 7.02
C ALA A 82 -10.72 1.35 5.59
N ARG A 83 -11.98 1.13 5.16
CA ARG A 83 -12.33 0.77 3.78
C ARG A 83 -11.83 1.80 2.78
N ASP A 84 -12.14 3.07 3.01
CA ASP A 84 -11.81 4.15 2.08
C ASP A 84 -10.30 4.34 2.00
N ARG A 85 -9.59 4.16 3.12
CA ARG A 85 -8.13 4.12 3.13
C ARG A 85 -7.55 3.03 2.22
N VAL A 86 -8.12 1.84 2.20
CA VAL A 86 -7.67 0.76 1.30
C VAL A 86 -7.99 1.12 -0.16
N LEU A 87 -9.21 1.56 -0.44
CA LEU A 87 -9.70 1.89 -1.77
C LEU A 87 -8.98 3.11 -2.38
N SER A 88 -8.43 4.00 -1.56
CA SER A 88 -7.64 5.16 -2.00
C SER A 88 -6.41 4.76 -2.83
N ALA A 89 -5.90 3.55 -2.65
CA ALA A 89 -4.78 3.04 -3.42
C ALA A 89 -5.01 2.99 -4.94
N ARG A 90 -6.30 2.93 -5.35
CA ARG A 90 -6.72 2.96 -6.77
C ARG A 90 -7.62 4.17 -7.07
N GLY A 91 -7.70 5.17 -6.17
CA GLY A 91 -8.51 6.37 -6.34
C GLY A 91 -10.02 6.13 -6.34
N LEU A 92 -10.48 5.01 -5.75
CA LEU A 92 -11.90 4.63 -5.70
C LEU A 92 -12.64 5.26 -4.51
N ASP A 93 -11.93 5.65 -3.46
CA ASP A 93 -12.45 6.30 -2.26
C ASP A 93 -13.20 7.61 -2.57
N THR A 94 -12.62 8.46 -3.40
CA THR A 94 -13.23 9.73 -3.82
C THR A 94 -14.48 9.52 -4.66
N LEU A 95 -14.47 8.53 -5.55
CA LEU A 95 -15.63 8.18 -6.36
C LEU A 95 -16.78 7.65 -5.52
N LEU A 96 -16.48 6.77 -4.55
CA LEU A 96 -17.48 6.26 -3.60
C LEU A 96 -18.07 7.39 -2.75
N SER A 97 -17.23 8.24 -2.17
CA SER A 97 -17.71 9.40 -1.41
C SER A 97 -18.60 10.32 -2.24
N ASP A 98 -18.26 10.55 -3.49
CA ASP A 98 -19.09 11.37 -4.39
C ASP A 98 -20.40 10.68 -4.76
N LEU A 99 -20.43 9.37 -4.95
CA LEU A 99 -21.65 8.58 -5.15
C LEU A 99 -22.57 8.67 -3.93
N GLU A 100 -22.05 8.46 -2.72
CA GLU A 100 -22.79 8.56 -1.46
C GLU A 100 -23.39 9.96 -1.27
N LYS A 101 -22.62 11.03 -1.58
CA LYS A 101 -23.11 12.42 -1.53
C LYS A 101 -24.27 12.66 -2.52
N GLN A 102 -24.14 12.18 -3.76
CA GLN A 102 -25.22 12.35 -4.72
C GLN A 102 -26.47 11.57 -4.33
N GLN A 103 -26.30 10.36 -3.78
CA GLN A 103 -27.39 9.55 -3.26
C GLN A 103 -28.13 10.25 -2.10
N ALA A 104 -27.40 10.85 -1.16
CA ALA A 104 -27.96 11.64 -0.08
C ALA A 104 -28.74 12.85 -0.62
N LEU A 105 -28.15 13.60 -1.57
CA LEU A 105 -28.82 14.73 -2.22
C LEU A 105 -30.13 14.35 -2.92
N MET A 106 -30.17 13.20 -3.59
CA MET A 106 -31.38 12.68 -4.24
C MET A 106 -32.52 12.42 -3.24
N ALA A 107 -32.17 12.01 -2.01
CA ALA A 107 -33.12 11.72 -0.93
C ALA A 107 -33.62 12.99 -0.21
N GLU A 108 -32.78 14.00 -0.06
CA GLU A 108 -33.04 15.18 0.75
C GLU A 108 -33.65 16.37 -0.03
N VAL A 109 -33.34 16.49 -1.32
CA VAL A 109 -33.73 17.66 -2.12
C VAL A 109 -35.20 17.60 -2.52
N VAL A 110 -35.94 18.65 -2.20
CA VAL A 110 -37.37 18.83 -2.54
C VAL A 110 -37.56 19.39 -3.95
N ASP A 111 -36.60 20.18 -4.43
CA ASP A 111 -36.65 20.80 -5.78
C ASP A 111 -36.38 19.78 -6.88
N ASP A 112 -37.30 19.61 -7.79
CA ASP A 112 -37.23 18.61 -8.87
C ASP A 112 -36.04 18.85 -9.82
N ALA A 113 -35.70 20.10 -10.13
CA ALA A 113 -34.58 20.42 -11.01
C ALA A 113 -33.24 20.07 -10.36
N ALA A 114 -33.09 20.30 -9.05
CA ALA A 114 -31.91 19.94 -8.29
C ALA A 114 -31.80 18.41 -8.13
N ARG A 115 -32.93 17.73 -7.93
CA ARG A 115 -32.97 16.24 -7.88
C ARG A 115 -32.53 15.63 -9.20
N ASP A 116 -33.06 16.12 -10.34
CA ASP A 116 -32.68 15.66 -11.67
C ASP A 116 -31.18 15.87 -11.95
N LYS A 117 -30.61 16.98 -11.48
CA LYS A 117 -29.15 17.20 -11.57
C LYS A 117 -28.37 16.18 -10.78
N ALA A 118 -28.80 15.87 -9.56
CA ALA A 118 -28.16 14.87 -8.71
C ALA A 118 -28.23 13.47 -9.33
N ILE A 119 -29.40 13.09 -9.91
CA ILE A 119 -29.58 11.82 -10.62
C ILE A 119 -28.62 11.70 -11.81
N ARG A 120 -28.53 12.72 -12.64
CA ARG A 120 -27.60 12.71 -13.80
C ARG A 120 -26.14 12.60 -13.33
N ARG A 121 -25.79 13.32 -12.26
CA ARG A 121 -24.42 13.25 -11.70
C ARG A 121 -24.11 11.89 -11.10
N TYR A 122 -25.04 11.29 -10.37
CA TYR A 122 -24.93 9.94 -9.85
C TYR A 122 -24.68 8.93 -10.98
N GLY A 123 -25.46 8.95 -12.05
CA GLY A 123 -25.28 8.05 -13.20
C GLY A 123 -23.89 8.17 -13.84
N GLN A 124 -23.36 9.39 -14.00
CA GLN A 124 -22.01 9.61 -14.54
C GLN A 124 -20.92 9.04 -13.63
N LEU A 125 -21.08 9.20 -12.31
CA LEU A 125 -20.13 8.67 -11.34
C LEU A 125 -20.19 7.15 -11.26
N GLU A 126 -21.39 6.58 -11.31
CA GLU A 126 -21.61 5.12 -11.32
C GLU A 126 -21.00 4.47 -12.57
N GLU A 127 -21.20 5.07 -13.74
CA GLU A 127 -20.62 4.62 -14.99
C GLU A 127 -19.06 4.62 -14.92
N ARG A 128 -18.50 5.68 -14.34
CA ARG A 128 -17.07 5.79 -14.13
C ARG A 128 -16.55 4.77 -13.11
N PHE A 129 -17.27 4.58 -12.01
CA PHE A 129 -16.93 3.59 -10.98
C PHE A 129 -16.97 2.17 -11.54
N ALA A 130 -18.02 1.83 -12.31
CA ALA A 130 -18.14 0.55 -12.97
C ALA A 130 -17.03 0.32 -14.03
N ALA A 131 -16.70 1.35 -14.83
CA ALA A 131 -15.61 1.28 -15.82
C ALA A 131 -14.23 1.04 -15.20
N LEU A 132 -14.02 1.50 -13.96
CA LEU A 132 -12.81 1.21 -13.17
C LEU A 132 -12.89 -0.12 -12.41
N GLY A 133 -13.92 -0.93 -12.65
CA GLY A 133 -14.11 -2.21 -11.96
C GLY A 133 -14.41 -2.06 -10.46
N GLY A 134 -14.98 -0.92 -10.03
CA GLY A 134 -15.12 -0.54 -8.63
C GLY A 134 -15.80 -1.59 -7.74
N TYR A 135 -16.86 -2.24 -8.23
CA TYR A 135 -17.54 -3.32 -7.48
C TYR A 135 -16.65 -4.56 -7.26
N ALA A 136 -15.86 -4.94 -8.28
CA ALA A 136 -14.90 -6.03 -8.15
C ALA A 136 -13.74 -5.65 -7.24
N ALA A 137 -13.28 -4.40 -7.34
CA ALA A 137 -12.20 -3.84 -6.52
C ALA A 137 -12.59 -3.77 -5.03
N GLU A 138 -13.84 -3.38 -4.73
CA GLU A 138 -14.35 -3.36 -3.36
C GLU A 138 -14.40 -4.76 -2.75
N SER A 139 -14.85 -5.75 -3.51
CA SER A 139 -14.84 -7.16 -3.10
C SER A 139 -13.41 -7.69 -2.92
N GLU A 140 -12.48 -7.30 -3.78
CA GLU A 140 -11.07 -7.66 -3.69
C GLU A 140 -10.42 -7.05 -2.45
N ALA A 141 -10.63 -5.75 -2.20
CA ALA A 141 -10.15 -5.07 -0.99
C ALA A 141 -10.67 -5.75 0.29
N GLY A 142 -11.95 -6.11 0.32
CA GLY A 142 -12.56 -6.86 1.43
C GLY A 142 -11.89 -8.21 1.65
N ARG A 143 -11.61 -8.98 0.60
CA ARG A 143 -10.89 -10.27 0.70
C ARG A 143 -9.47 -10.11 1.24
N ILE A 144 -8.71 -9.12 0.75
CA ILE A 144 -7.37 -8.84 1.24
C ILE A 144 -7.41 -8.47 2.72
N CYS A 145 -8.35 -7.62 3.13
CA CYS A 145 -8.52 -7.24 4.54
C CYS A 145 -8.87 -8.44 5.43
N ALA A 146 -9.81 -9.27 5.00
CA ALA A 146 -10.18 -10.49 5.72
C ALA A 146 -8.99 -11.45 5.88
N SER A 147 -8.19 -11.64 4.82
CA SER A 147 -6.98 -12.47 4.85
C SER A 147 -5.89 -11.93 5.79
N LEU A 148 -5.88 -10.62 6.04
CA LEU A 148 -5.02 -9.98 7.04
C LEU A 148 -5.66 -9.90 8.44
N GLY A 149 -6.74 -10.64 8.69
CA GLY A 149 -7.42 -10.69 9.98
C GLY A 149 -8.14 -9.38 10.35
N LEU A 150 -8.59 -8.60 9.37
CA LEU A 150 -9.42 -7.41 9.55
C LEU A 150 -10.89 -7.79 9.25
N PRO A 151 -11.76 -7.94 10.26
CA PRO A 151 -13.17 -8.24 10.04
C PRO A 151 -13.92 -7.03 9.46
N ASP A 152 -15.03 -7.27 8.76
CA ASP A 152 -15.83 -6.24 8.09
C ASP A 152 -16.21 -5.07 8.99
N ARG A 153 -16.50 -5.34 10.28
CA ARG A 153 -16.82 -4.30 11.26
C ARG A 153 -15.69 -3.27 11.46
N VAL A 154 -14.45 -3.64 11.16
CA VAL A 154 -13.28 -2.73 11.24
C VAL A 154 -13.26 -1.81 10.03
N LEU A 155 -13.69 -2.30 8.88
CA LEU A 155 -13.65 -1.55 7.62
C LEU A 155 -14.58 -0.33 7.63
N THR A 156 -15.63 -0.37 8.43
CA THR A 156 -16.59 0.74 8.61
C THR A 156 -16.23 1.71 9.73
N GLN A 157 -15.07 1.55 10.34
CA GLN A 157 -14.61 2.41 11.44
C GLN A 157 -13.59 3.43 10.96
N PRO A 158 -13.58 4.66 11.53
CA PRO A 158 -12.51 5.63 11.32
C PRO A 158 -11.17 5.11 11.86
N LEU A 159 -10.07 5.43 11.17
CA LEU A 159 -8.73 4.97 11.54
C LEU A 159 -8.34 5.33 12.98
N ARG A 160 -8.82 6.48 13.52
CA ARG A 160 -8.56 6.90 14.91
C ARG A 160 -9.05 5.91 15.96
N THR A 161 -10.10 5.12 15.66
CA THR A 161 -10.68 4.15 16.60
C THR A 161 -9.95 2.81 16.59
N LEU A 162 -9.10 2.58 15.61
CA LEU A 162 -8.38 1.33 15.43
C LEU A 162 -7.14 1.27 16.32
N SER A 163 -6.79 0.05 16.77
CA SER A 163 -5.50 -0.19 17.43
C SER A 163 -4.33 0.04 16.44
N GLY A 164 -3.12 0.26 16.97
CA GLY A 164 -1.92 0.41 16.14
C GLY A 164 -1.71 -0.77 15.19
N GLY A 165 -1.92 -2.00 15.66
CA GLY A 165 -1.82 -3.21 14.84
C GLY A 165 -2.90 -3.28 13.76
N GLN A 166 -4.14 -2.84 14.03
CA GLN A 166 -5.18 -2.77 13.01
C GLN A 166 -4.87 -1.72 11.94
N ARG A 167 -4.45 -0.52 12.34
CA ARG A 167 -4.02 0.52 11.38
C ARG A 167 -2.90 0.04 10.48
N ARG A 168 -1.91 -0.66 11.06
CA ARG A 168 -0.81 -1.24 10.28
C ARG A 168 -1.30 -2.29 9.27
N ARG A 169 -2.23 -3.14 9.66
CA ARG A 169 -2.86 -4.12 8.74
C ARG A 169 -3.68 -3.46 7.64
N VAL A 170 -4.39 -2.37 7.94
CA VAL A 170 -5.09 -1.56 6.93
C VAL A 170 -4.10 -0.96 5.93
N GLU A 171 -2.96 -0.44 6.39
CA GLU A 171 -1.96 0.12 5.50
C GLU A 171 -1.29 -0.97 4.63
N LEU A 172 -1.01 -2.14 5.20
CA LEU A 172 -0.55 -3.30 4.43
C LEU A 172 -1.60 -3.71 3.38
N ALA A 173 -2.88 -3.80 3.77
CA ALA A 173 -3.97 -4.11 2.84
C ALA A 173 -4.03 -3.11 1.68
N ARG A 174 -3.88 -1.82 1.93
CA ARG A 174 -3.83 -0.75 0.93
C ARG A 174 -2.72 -0.99 -0.09
N ILE A 175 -1.52 -1.30 0.39
CA ILE A 175 -0.34 -1.54 -0.46
C ILE A 175 -0.52 -2.79 -1.32
N LEU A 176 -1.01 -3.88 -0.73
CA LEU A 176 -1.24 -5.13 -1.46
C LEU A 176 -2.40 -5.01 -2.45
N PHE A 177 -3.42 -4.22 -2.14
CA PHE A 177 -4.53 -3.93 -3.03
C PHE A 177 -4.06 -3.14 -4.28
N ALA A 178 -3.18 -2.13 -4.11
CA ALA A 178 -2.54 -1.45 -5.23
C ALA A 178 -1.71 -2.41 -6.10
N ALA A 179 -0.99 -3.32 -5.44
CA ALA A 179 -0.09 -4.27 -6.10
C ALA A 179 -0.85 -5.35 -6.91
N ALA A 180 -2.03 -5.78 -6.44
CA ALA A 180 -2.83 -6.81 -7.09
C ALA A 180 -3.42 -6.33 -8.42
N ASP A 181 -3.82 -5.07 -8.54
CA ASP A 181 -4.35 -4.48 -9.78
C ASP A 181 -3.34 -4.53 -10.93
N ALA A 182 -2.10 -4.18 -10.64
CA ALA A 182 -1.02 -4.16 -11.62
C ALA A 182 -0.67 -5.55 -12.19
N SER A 183 -1.04 -6.63 -11.49
CA SER A 183 -0.85 -8.00 -11.95
C SER A 183 -1.91 -8.45 -12.96
N GLY A 184 -3.07 -7.77 -13.02
CA GLY A 184 -4.22 -8.15 -13.85
C GLY A 184 -4.44 -7.31 -15.10
N SER A 185 -4.05 -6.05 -15.11
CA SER A 185 -4.51 -5.08 -16.12
C SER A 185 -3.57 -4.88 -17.31
N GLY A 186 -2.37 -5.45 -17.32
CA GLY A 186 -1.41 -5.32 -18.45
C GLY A 186 -0.96 -3.88 -18.79
N ALA A 187 -1.45 -2.89 -18.08
CA ALA A 187 -1.29 -1.48 -18.41
C ALA A 187 -0.11 -0.78 -17.71
N GLY A 188 0.63 -1.48 -16.86
CA GLY A 188 1.79 -0.91 -16.18
C GLY A 188 2.69 -1.99 -15.55
N SER A 189 3.94 -1.64 -15.28
CA SER A 189 4.83 -2.48 -14.49
C SER A 189 4.32 -2.51 -13.04
N ALA A 190 4.15 -3.69 -12.46
CA ALA A 190 3.79 -3.85 -11.06
C ALA A 190 4.70 -3.01 -10.15
N PRO A 191 4.16 -2.37 -9.10
CA PRO A 191 4.96 -1.52 -8.20
C PRO A 191 6.10 -2.32 -7.55
N THR A 192 7.15 -1.64 -7.13
CA THR A 192 8.16 -2.28 -6.28
C THR A 192 7.70 -2.19 -4.83
N LEU A 193 7.55 -3.33 -4.16
CA LEU A 193 7.16 -3.38 -2.75
C LEU A 193 8.39 -3.28 -1.85
N LEU A 194 8.32 -2.39 -0.88
CA LEU A 194 9.31 -2.18 0.17
C LEU A 194 8.61 -2.39 1.52
N LEU A 195 8.85 -3.54 2.16
CA LEU A 195 8.10 -3.94 3.35
C LEU A 195 9.03 -4.04 4.57
N ASP A 196 8.76 -3.22 5.60
CA ASP A 196 9.51 -3.25 6.85
C ASP A 196 8.72 -4.03 7.90
N GLU A 197 9.20 -5.24 8.24
CA GLU A 197 8.59 -6.17 9.21
C GLU A 197 7.07 -6.36 8.98
N PRO A 198 6.62 -6.80 7.79
CA PRO A 198 5.20 -6.87 7.45
C PRO A 198 4.44 -7.92 8.27
N THR A 199 5.13 -8.89 8.86
CA THR A 199 4.52 -9.95 9.69
C THR A 199 4.19 -9.51 11.11
N ASN A 200 4.69 -8.36 11.55
CA ASN A 200 4.38 -7.85 12.87
C ASN A 200 2.87 -7.61 13.04
N HIS A 201 2.31 -8.12 14.10
CA HIS A 201 0.87 -8.07 14.45
C HIS A 201 -0.04 -8.93 13.56
N LEU A 202 0.50 -9.84 12.74
CA LEU A 202 -0.25 -10.86 12.02
C LEU A 202 -0.28 -12.17 12.80
N ASP A 203 -1.38 -12.91 12.69
CA ASP A 203 -1.49 -14.30 13.12
C ASP A 203 -0.89 -15.25 12.08
N ALA A 204 -0.79 -16.53 12.41
CA ALA A 204 -0.17 -17.52 11.55
C ALA A 204 -0.87 -17.69 10.19
N ASP A 205 -2.20 -17.59 10.16
CA ASP A 205 -2.99 -17.73 8.94
C ASP A 205 -2.75 -16.53 8.01
N SER A 206 -2.76 -15.31 8.57
CA SER A 206 -2.45 -14.07 7.83
C SER A 206 -1.01 -14.06 7.30
N ILE A 207 -0.03 -14.58 8.07
CA ILE A 207 1.36 -14.73 7.61
C ILE A 207 1.44 -15.71 6.45
N GLY A 208 0.75 -16.86 6.54
CA GLY A 208 0.67 -17.86 5.48
C GLY A 208 0.11 -17.25 4.19
N TRP A 209 -1.01 -16.55 4.28
CA TRP A 209 -1.63 -15.88 3.15
C TRP A 209 -0.71 -14.81 2.54
N LEU A 210 -0.07 -13.98 3.37
CA LEU A 210 0.88 -12.96 2.88
C LEU A 210 2.05 -13.58 2.12
N ARG A 211 2.59 -14.67 2.62
CA ARG A 211 3.66 -15.43 1.97
C ARG A 211 3.21 -15.92 0.58
N ASP A 212 2.03 -16.54 0.50
CA ASP A 212 1.49 -17.03 -0.78
C ASP A 212 1.23 -15.89 -1.77
N PHE A 213 0.73 -14.74 -1.29
CA PHE A 213 0.57 -13.54 -2.12
C PHE A 213 1.92 -13.06 -2.68
N LEU A 214 2.95 -12.96 -1.82
CA LEU A 214 4.26 -12.47 -2.23
C LEU A 214 4.99 -13.44 -3.18
N LYS A 215 4.75 -14.75 -3.08
CA LYS A 215 5.32 -15.77 -4.00
C LYS A 215 4.89 -15.55 -5.46
N VAL A 216 3.62 -15.22 -5.67
CA VAL A 216 3.06 -15.04 -7.02
C VAL A 216 3.17 -13.59 -7.52
N TYR A 217 3.61 -12.68 -6.68
CA TYR A 217 3.73 -11.27 -7.02
C TYR A 217 4.77 -11.05 -8.13
N SER A 218 4.42 -10.35 -9.20
CA SER A 218 5.29 -10.15 -10.38
C SER A 218 6.22 -8.95 -10.28
N GLY A 219 5.97 -8.02 -9.36
CA GLY A 219 6.82 -6.84 -9.14
C GLY A 219 8.11 -7.15 -8.37
N GLY A 220 8.96 -6.16 -8.20
CA GLY A 220 10.13 -6.25 -7.32
C GLY A 220 9.74 -6.20 -5.85
N LEU A 221 10.46 -6.92 -5.00
CA LEU A 221 10.23 -6.96 -3.55
C LEU A 221 11.54 -6.74 -2.80
N VAL A 222 11.52 -5.80 -1.86
CA VAL A 222 12.56 -5.66 -0.83
C VAL A 222 11.88 -5.77 0.53
N ILE A 223 12.33 -6.67 1.37
CA ILE A 223 11.70 -6.95 2.65
C ILE A 223 12.72 -6.97 3.79
N ILE A 224 12.34 -6.39 4.91
CA ILE A 224 12.99 -6.60 6.20
C ILE A 224 12.09 -7.52 6.99
N SER A 225 12.58 -8.67 7.42
CA SER A 225 11.82 -9.58 8.27
C SER A 225 12.74 -10.39 9.16
N HIS A 226 12.24 -10.75 10.33
CA HIS A 226 12.81 -11.78 11.20
C HIS A 226 12.19 -13.16 10.94
N ASP A 227 11.17 -13.25 10.12
CA ASP A 227 10.53 -14.50 9.69
C ASP A 227 11.35 -15.16 8.58
N VAL A 228 12.08 -16.22 8.94
CA VAL A 228 12.95 -16.98 8.01
C VAL A 228 12.14 -17.59 6.87
N GLY A 229 10.88 -18.00 7.12
CA GLY A 229 10.01 -18.57 6.09
C GLY A 229 9.60 -17.55 5.01
N LEU A 230 9.58 -16.27 5.34
CA LEU A 230 9.27 -15.20 4.39
C LEU A 230 10.49 -14.77 3.55
N LEU A 231 11.69 -15.10 4.03
CA LEU A 231 12.96 -14.76 3.37
C LEU A 231 13.53 -15.93 2.54
N ALA A 232 13.06 -17.17 2.77
CA ALA A 232 13.61 -18.38 2.16
C ALA A 232 12.90 -18.84 0.89
N ASP A 233 11.72 -18.30 0.61
CA ASP A 233 10.87 -18.55 -0.57
C ASP A 233 10.97 -17.37 -1.56
#